data_b79910b51716a59e94d032013bb6315c
#
_entry.id   b79910b51716a59e94d032013bb6315c
#
_cell.length_a   1.000
_cell.length_b   1.000
_cell.length_c   1.000
_cell.angle_alpha   90.00
_cell.angle_beta   90.00
_cell.angle_gamma   90.00
#
_symmetry.space_group_name_H-M   'P 1'
#
loop_
_entity.id
_entity.type
_entity.pdbx_description
1 polymer ?
#
loop_
_entity_poly.entity_id
_entity_poly.type
_entity_poly.pdbx_seq_one_letter_code
_entity_poly.pdbx_strand_id
1 'polypeptide(L)'
;MTKIYFVRHAQPEHIWEADRTRPLTDEGKGDAKVVLDFLKDKQINIFYCSPYKRSIDTIIETSFFFGKEIITDERLRERENGLNGNNPGMFQKRWEDHNYHEVGGESISMVQQRNIQVVSEILDYNKEKTIVIGTHGTALSTILNYYDISYGCDEFLRIIDWMPYIIEMNFDGRQFMNKKEHVYIEKEFKVKARADK
;
A
#
# COMPACT_ATOMS: atom_id res chain seq x y z
N MET A 1 -9.80 -20.48 5.05
CA MET A 1 -9.26 -19.47 4.12
C MET A 1 -8.67 -18.31 4.89
N THR A 2 -7.49 -17.82 4.48
CA THR A 2 -6.86 -16.63 5.05
C THR A 2 -7.35 -15.39 4.29
N LYS A 3 -7.69 -14.33 5.04
CA LYS A 3 -8.16 -13.07 4.49
C LYS A 3 -7.15 -11.96 4.80
N ILE A 4 -6.78 -11.17 3.80
CA ILE A 4 -5.91 -10.00 3.99
C ILE A 4 -6.64 -8.75 3.53
N TYR A 5 -6.75 -7.75 4.41
CA TYR A 5 -7.10 -6.38 4.07
C TYR A 5 -5.82 -5.59 3.86
N PHE A 6 -5.50 -5.27 2.62
CA PHE A 6 -4.45 -4.30 2.31
C PHE A 6 -5.02 -2.90 2.46
N VAL A 7 -4.33 -2.07 3.24
CA VAL A 7 -4.70 -0.70 3.52
C VAL A 7 -3.59 0.21 3.01
N ARG A 8 -3.83 0.84 1.86
CA ARG A 8 -2.96 1.94 1.42
C ARG A 8 -3.17 3.13 2.34
N HIS A 9 -2.07 3.79 2.71
CA HIS A 9 -2.09 4.92 3.64
C HIS A 9 -3.02 6.07 3.19
N ALA A 10 -3.55 6.82 4.16
CA ALA A 10 -4.26 8.07 3.96
C ALA A 10 -3.32 9.17 3.42
N GLN A 11 -3.86 10.34 3.10
CA GLN A 11 -3.13 11.42 2.45
C GLN A 11 -1.92 11.88 3.30
N PRO A 12 -0.67 11.76 2.77
CA PRO A 12 0.52 12.22 3.45
C PRO A 12 0.83 13.69 3.10
N GLU A 13 1.65 14.34 3.91
CA GLU A 13 2.22 15.64 3.59
C GLU A 13 2.99 15.57 2.26
N HIS A 14 2.76 16.57 1.39
CA HIS A 14 3.39 16.59 0.06
C HIS A 14 4.84 17.08 0.12
N ILE A 15 5.13 18.03 1.01
CA ILE A 15 6.46 18.64 1.18
C ILE A 15 7.04 18.11 2.48
N TRP A 16 7.94 17.14 2.38
CA TRP A 16 8.61 16.53 3.52
C TRP A 16 9.97 15.99 3.08
N GLU A 17 11.03 16.25 3.87
CA GLU A 17 12.39 15.94 3.48
C GLU A 17 12.64 14.42 3.38
N ALA A 18 12.28 13.68 4.45
CA ALA A 18 12.54 12.26 4.54
C ALA A 18 11.26 11.43 4.30
N ASP A 19 11.17 10.72 3.20
CA ASP A 19 9.97 9.95 2.82
C ASP A 19 9.52 8.97 3.92
N ARG A 20 10.46 8.35 4.63
CA ARG A 20 10.19 7.39 5.69
C ARG A 20 9.40 7.98 6.87
N THR A 21 9.70 9.22 7.24
CA THR A 21 9.08 9.92 8.39
C THR A 21 7.94 10.84 8.00
N ARG A 22 7.56 10.86 6.72
CA ARG A 22 6.48 11.68 6.18
C ARG A 22 5.16 11.38 6.90
N PRO A 23 4.57 12.37 7.62
CA PRO A 23 3.33 12.19 8.35
C PRO A 23 2.11 12.30 7.44
N LEU A 24 0.94 12.01 7.97
CA LEU A 24 -0.34 12.33 7.35
C LEU A 24 -0.63 13.83 7.49
N THR A 25 -1.33 14.40 6.49
CA THR A 25 -1.97 15.72 6.63
C THR A 25 -3.06 15.66 7.71
N ASP A 26 -3.56 16.80 8.19
CA ASP A 26 -4.68 16.81 9.12
C ASP A 26 -5.96 16.21 8.50
N GLU A 27 -6.18 16.44 7.21
CA GLU A 27 -7.21 15.76 6.43
C GLU A 27 -6.98 14.24 6.41
N GLY A 28 -5.76 13.79 6.10
CA GLY A 28 -5.39 12.38 6.09
C GLY A 28 -5.57 11.69 7.45
N LYS A 29 -5.31 12.38 8.56
CA LYS A 29 -5.62 11.86 9.92
C LYS A 29 -7.12 11.68 10.12
N GLY A 30 -7.94 12.63 9.62
CA GLY A 30 -9.40 12.49 9.61
C GLY A 30 -9.86 11.28 8.79
N ASP A 31 -9.29 11.11 7.60
CA ASP A 31 -9.63 10.02 6.69
C ASP A 31 -9.17 8.64 7.21
N ALA A 32 -8.10 8.58 8.01
CA ALA A 32 -7.66 7.33 8.65
C ALA A 32 -8.75 6.71 9.55
N LYS A 33 -9.67 7.53 10.09
CA LYS A 33 -10.82 7.04 10.86
C LYS A 33 -11.78 6.18 10.04
N VAL A 34 -11.86 6.42 8.73
CA VAL A 34 -12.68 5.61 7.82
C VAL A 34 -12.15 4.16 7.76
N VAL A 35 -10.83 3.97 7.95
CA VAL A 35 -10.22 2.63 8.04
C VAL A 35 -10.71 1.89 9.29
N LEU A 36 -10.72 2.57 10.45
CA LEU A 36 -11.28 2.02 11.68
C LEU A 36 -12.77 1.71 11.51
N ASP A 37 -13.56 2.66 11.00
CA ASP A 37 -15.00 2.48 10.83
C ASP A 37 -15.36 1.30 9.93
N PHE A 38 -14.57 1.06 8.89
CA PHE A 38 -14.76 -0.11 8.03
C PHE A 38 -14.34 -1.42 8.69
N LEU A 39 -13.23 -1.41 9.46
CA LEU A 39 -12.62 -2.63 10.01
C LEU A 39 -13.18 -3.03 11.38
N LYS A 40 -13.79 -2.12 12.18
CA LYS A 40 -14.19 -2.35 13.57
C LYS A 40 -15.14 -3.55 13.77
N ASP A 41 -15.96 -3.85 12.76
CA ASP A 41 -16.90 -4.99 12.79
C ASP A 41 -16.30 -6.28 12.19
N LYS A 42 -15.02 -6.27 11.82
CA LYS A 42 -14.30 -7.44 11.30
C LYS A 42 -13.56 -8.13 12.44
N GLN A 43 -13.33 -9.42 12.31
CA GLN A 43 -12.55 -10.19 13.28
C GLN A 43 -11.07 -10.14 12.92
N ILE A 44 -10.39 -9.02 13.19
CA ILE A 44 -8.97 -8.86 12.85
C ILE A 44 -8.09 -9.57 13.88
N ASN A 45 -7.20 -10.42 13.41
CA ASN A 45 -6.30 -11.18 14.25
C ASN A 45 -4.91 -10.55 14.39
N ILE A 46 -4.36 -9.96 13.31
CA ILE A 46 -2.96 -9.51 13.25
C ILE A 46 -2.86 -8.29 12.34
N PHE A 47 -1.94 -7.38 12.70
CA PHE A 47 -1.57 -6.22 11.90
C PHE A 47 -0.11 -6.30 11.50
N TYR A 48 0.14 -6.22 10.19
CA TYR A 48 1.45 -5.98 9.59
C TYR A 48 1.47 -4.61 8.94
N CYS A 49 2.65 -4.01 8.80
CA CYS A 49 2.74 -2.68 8.21
C CYS A 49 4.12 -2.41 7.60
N SER A 50 4.15 -1.61 6.56
CA SER A 50 5.33 -0.85 6.19
C SER A 50 5.83 -0.04 7.40
N PRO A 51 7.16 0.09 7.60
CA PRO A 51 7.69 0.91 8.69
C PRO A 51 7.56 2.42 8.45
N TYR A 52 7.02 2.84 7.31
CA TYR A 52 6.85 4.26 6.99
C TYR A 52 5.73 4.89 7.81
N LYS A 53 6.03 6.06 8.40
CA LYS A 53 5.14 6.74 9.35
C LYS A 53 3.71 6.87 8.84
N ARG A 54 3.50 7.35 7.60
CA ARG A 54 2.16 7.51 7.01
C ARG A 54 1.33 6.23 6.97
N SER A 55 2.00 5.08 6.75
CA SER A 55 1.32 3.78 6.71
C SER A 55 0.92 3.33 8.13
N ILE A 56 1.82 3.49 9.10
CA ILE A 56 1.56 3.21 10.51
C ILE A 56 0.44 4.13 11.02
N ASP A 57 0.55 5.45 10.81
CA ASP A 57 -0.44 6.43 11.26
C ASP A 57 -1.84 6.16 10.71
N THR A 58 -1.96 5.53 9.54
CA THR A 58 -3.25 5.19 8.94
C THR A 58 -3.97 4.05 9.66
N ILE A 59 -3.24 3.09 10.23
CA ILE A 59 -3.86 1.89 10.83
C ILE A 59 -3.68 1.81 12.35
N ILE A 60 -2.97 2.77 12.97
CA ILE A 60 -2.62 2.71 14.40
C ILE A 60 -3.87 2.76 15.31
N GLU A 61 -4.84 3.63 15.03
CA GLU A 61 -6.08 3.70 15.80
C GLU A 61 -6.87 2.39 15.69
N THR A 62 -6.88 1.79 14.49
CA THR A 62 -7.52 0.49 14.26
C THR A 62 -6.84 -0.61 15.07
N SER A 63 -5.49 -0.65 15.09
CA SER A 63 -4.76 -1.66 15.87
C SER A 63 -5.03 -1.53 17.37
N PHE A 64 -5.10 -0.30 17.89
CA PHE A 64 -5.46 -0.03 19.29
C PHE A 64 -6.88 -0.48 19.62
N PHE A 65 -7.86 -0.22 18.73
CA PHE A 65 -9.23 -0.69 18.92
C PHE A 65 -9.29 -2.22 19.11
N PHE A 66 -8.48 -2.98 18.38
CA PHE A 66 -8.42 -4.45 18.52
C PHE A 66 -7.47 -4.92 19.62
N GLY A 67 -6.77 -4.04 20.34
CA GLY A 67 -5.75 -4.39 21.33
C GLY A 67 -4.61 -5.21 20.74
N LYS A 68 -4.19 -4.89 19.51
CA LYS A 68 -3.14 -5.59 18.76
C LYS A 68 -1.96 -4.68 18.49
N GLU A 69 -0.75 -5.25 18.52
CA GLU A 69 0.45 -4.55 18.08
C GLU A 69 0.59 -4.61 16.55
N ILE A 70 1.25 -3.61 15.98
CA ILE A 70 1.61 -3.57 14.57
C ILE A 70 3.01 -4.17 14.40
N ILE A 71 3.11 -5.22 13.60
CA ILE A 71 4.38 -5.85 13.20
C ILE A 71 4.88 -5.15 11.95
N THR A 72 6.00 -4.45 12.02
CA THR A 72 6.59 -3.79 10.85
C THR A 72 7.55 -4.69 10.10
N ASP A 73 7.54 -4.60 8.76
CA ASP A 73 8.50 -5.31 7.89
C ASP A 73 9.00 -4.37 6.79
N GLU A 74 10.32 -4.24 6.65
CA GLU A 74 10.97 -3.39 5.64
C GLU A 74 10.57 -3.76 4.20
N ARG A 75 10.26 -5.01 3.94
CA ARG A 75 9.85 -5.48 2.62
C ARG A 75 8.50 -4.93 2.17
N LEU A 76 7.68 -4.39 3.11
CA LEU A 76 6.39 -3.73 2.83
C LEU A 76 6.51 -2.24 2.51
N ARG A 77 7.72 -1.65 2.54
CA ARG A 77 7.92 -0.23 2.24
C ARG A 77 7.53 0.15 0.82
N GLU A 78 7.34 1.45 0.58
CA GLU A 78 7.10 1.96 -0.78
C GLU A 78 8.35 1.79 -1.67
N ARG A 79 8.17 1.89 -2.98
CA ARG A 79 9.25 1.88 -3.96
C ARG A 79 10.24 3.02 -3.70
N GLU A 80 11.52 2.71 -3.70
CA GLU A 80 12.57 3.71 -3.73
C GLU A 80 12.57 4.44 -5.08
N ASN A 81 12.40 5.75 -5.05
CA ASN A 81 12.22 6.53 -6.27
C ASN A 81 13.50 6.67 -7.11
N GLY A 82 14.66 6.74 -6.47
CA GLY A 82 15.91 7.09 -7.14
C GLY A 82 15.95 8.54 -7.62
N LEU A 83 16.96 8.86 -8.43
CA LEU A 83 17.11 10.21 -9.00
C LEU A 83 15.98 10.49 -10.00
N ASN A 84 15.24 11.59 -9.78
CA ASN A 84 14.10 12.01 -10.61
C ASN A 84 12.96 10.97 -10.69
N GLY A 85 12.90 10.02 -9.76
CA GLY A 85 11.96 8.90 -9.80
C GLY A 85 10.51 9.26 -9.48
N ASN A 86 10.20 10.50 -9.12
CA ASN A 86 8.82 11.01 -8.93
C ASN A 86 8.22 11.64 -10.19
N ASN A 87 8.87 11.47 -11.35
CA ASN A 87 8.33 12.00 -12.60
C ASN A 87 7.11 11.16 -13.07
N PRO A 88 5.89 11.73 -13.14
CA PRO A 88 4.71 11.03 -13.60
C PRO A 88 4.83 10.47 -15.02
N GLY A 89 5.60 11.13 -15.92
CA GLY A 89 5.85 10.65 -17.28
C GLY A 89 6.61 9.31 -17.35
N MET A 90 7.13 8.82 -16.22
CA MET A 90 7.84 7.54 -16.17
C MET A 90 6.96 6.37 -15.72
N PHE A 91 5.70 6.60 -15.34
CA PHE A 91 4.82 5.51 -14.90
C PHE A 91 4.63 4.47 -15.99
N GLN A 92 4.26 4.89 -17.18
CA GLN A 92 4.06 3.99 -18.34
C GLN A 92 5.32 3.15 -18.57
N LYS A 93 6.49 3.79 -18.65
CA LYS A 93 7.77 3.10 -18.89
C LYS A 93 8.06 2.03 -17.84
N ARG A 94 7.83 2.31 -16.54
CA ARG A 94 8.06 1.34 -15.46
C ARG A 94 7.14 0.14 -15.54
N TRP A 95 5.90 0.34 -15.98
CA TRP A 95 4.92 -0.73 -16.12
C TRP A 95 5.06 -1.51 -17.44
N GLU A 96 5.66 -0.93 -18.49
CA GLU A 96 6.02 -1.63 -19.72
C GLU A 96 7.30 -2.44 -19.57
N ASP A 97 8.29 -1.92 -18.83
CA ASP A 97 9.53 -2.62 -18.50
C ASP A 97 9.66 -2.73 -16.98
N HIS A 98 9.21 -3.85 -16.42
CA HIS A 98 9.26 -4.11 -14.98
C HIS A 98 10.66 -4.16 -14.39
N ASN A 99 11.73 -4.24 -15.21
CA ASN A 99 13.11 -4.21 -14.75
C ASN A 99 13.73 -2.80 -14.83
N TYR A 100 13.04 -1.86 -15.49
CA TYR A 100 13.50 -0.48 -15.54
C TYR A 100 13.44 0.17 -14.15
N HIS A 101 14.50 0.89 -13.81
CA HIS A 101 14.55 1.74 -12.61
C HIS A 101 15.47 2.94 -12.84
N GLU A 102 15.22 4.01 -12.14
CA GLU A 102 16.09 5.18 -12.04
C GLU A 102 17.32 4.84 -11.19
N VAL A 103 18.42 5.56 -11.42
CA VAL A 103 19.65 5.39 -10.64
C VAL A 103 19.35 5.53 -9.13
N GLY A 104 19.70 4.53 -8.35
CA GLY A 104 19.43 4.48 -6.91
C GLY A 104 17.98 4.18 -6.54
N GLY A 105 17.13 3.86 -7.51
CA GLY A 105 15.74 3.48 -7.30
C GLY A 105 15.49 1.98 -7.43
N GLU A 106 14.24 1.58 -7.19
CA GLU A 106 13.76 0.21 -7.38
C GLU A 106 12.90 0.09 -8.64
N SER A 107 13.02 -1.03 -9.33
CA SER A 107 12.11 -1.42 -10.42
C SER A 107 10.81 -2.04 -9.86
N ILE A 108 9.79 -2.17 -10.71
CA ILE A 108 8.53 -2.88 -10.37
C ILE A 108 8.84 -4.32 -9.93
N SER A 109 9.73 -5.03 -10.65
CA SER A 109 10.14 -6.40 -10.30
C SER A 109 10.80 -6.49 -8.93
N MET A 110 11.68 -5.56 -8.57
CA MET A 110 12.34 -5.54 -7.25
C MET A 110 11.31 -5.35 -6.12
N VAL A 111 10.40 -4.40 -6.28
CA VAL A 111 9.34 -4.12 -5.30
C VAL A 111 8.41 -5.32 -5.17
N GLN A 112 7.99 -5.92 -6.29
CA GLN A 112 7.13 -7.10 -6.30
C GLN A 112 7.79 -8.27 -5.58
N GLN A 113 9.05 -8.57 -5.89
CA GLN A 113 9.78 -9.69 -5.29
C GLN A 113 9.79 -9.61 -3.76
N ARG A 114 10.18 -8.46 -3.19
CA ARG A 114 10.24 -8.31 -1.72
C ARG A 114 8.85 -8.32 -1.06
N ASN A 115 7.83 -7.71 -1.70
CA ASN A 115 6.48 -7.72 -1.17
C ASN A 115 5.87 -9.13 -1.20
N ILE A 116 6.04 -9.88 -2.30
CA ILE A 116 5.50 -11.24 -2.40
C ILE A 116 6.22 -12.20 -1.46
N GLN A 117 7.52 -12.00 -1.22
CA GLN A 117 8.23 -12.79 -0.22
C GLN A 117 7.58 -12.65 1.17
N VAL A 118 7.37 -11.42 1.66
CA VAL A 118 6.77 -11.21 2.99
C VAL A 118 5.30 -11.64 3.02
N VAL A 119 4.51 -11.39 1.97
CA VAL A 119 3.11 -11.84 1.90
C VAL A 119 3.02 -13.36 1.96
N SER A 120 3.92 -14.08 1.26
CA SER A 120 3.97 -15.54 1.30
C SER A 120 4.28 -16.07 2.70
N GLU A 121 5.24 -15.47 3.40
CA GLU A 121 5.57 -15.82 4.79
C GLU A 121 4.39 -15.54 5.74
N ILE A 122 3.72 -14.39 5.57
CA ILE A 122 2.51 -14.05 6.34
C ILE A 122 1.41 -15.09 6.15
N LEU A 123 1.17 -15.53 4.91
CA LEU A 123 0.17 -16.56 4.60
C LEU A 123 0.52 -17.92 5.23
N ASP A 124 1.80 -18.30 5.23
CA ASP A 124 2.25 -19.57 5.82
C ASP A 124 2.04 -19.63 7.33
N TYR A 125 2.37 -18.53 8.03
CA TYR A 125 2.29 -18.47 9.49
C TYR A 125 0.90 -18.12 10.03
N ASN A 126 -0.01 -17.63 9.19
CA ASN A 126 -1.30 -17.11 9.63
C ASN A 126 -2.48 -17.74 8.90
N LYS A 127 -2.48 -19.05 8.77
CA LYS A 127 -3.57 -19.79 8.15
C LYS A 127 -4.90 -19.52 8.84
N GLU A 128 -5.95 -19.34 8.05
CA GLU A 128 -7.34 -19.12 8.50
C GLU A 128 -7.56 -17.87 9.36
N LYS A 129 -6.62 -16.92 9.32
CA LYS A 129 -6.73 -15.65 10.02
C LYS A 129 -7.17 -14.52 9.10
N THR A 130 -7.71 -13.47 9.72
CA THR A 130 -7.98 -12.18 9.08
C THR A 130 -6.86 -11.20 9.47
N ILE A 131 -6.19 -10.64 8.47
CA ILE A 131 -4.95 -9.88 8.62
C ILE A 131 -5.17 -8.49 8.01
N VAL A 132 -4.60 -7.47 8.62
CA VAL A 132 -4.47 -6.13 8.04
C VAL A 132 -3.01 -5.91 7.65
N ILE A 133 -2.76 -5.41 6.44
CA ILE A 133 -1.42 -5.02 5.97
C ILE A 133 -1.46 -3.55 5.54
N GLY A 134 -0.80 -2.68 6.33
CA GLY A 134 -0.57 -1.29 5.96
C GLY A 134 0.51 -1.18 4.88
N THR A 135 0.20 -0.49 3.77
CA THR A 135 1.05 -0.45 2.57
C THR A 135 0.92 0.88 1.81
N HIS A 136 1.44 0.91 0.57
CA HIS A 136 1.58 2.09 -0.29
C HIS A 136 1.03 1.85 -1.69
N GLY A 137 1.03 2.89 -2.53
CA GLY A 137 0.48 2.82 -3.87
C GLY A 137 1.19 1.83 -4.77
N THR A 138 2.49 2.01 -5.01
CA THR A 138 3.26 1.12 -5.90
C THR A 138 3.43 -0.26 -5.28
N ALA A 139 3.74 -0.34 -3.98
CA ALA A 139 3.90 -1.62 -3.29
C ALA A 139 2.64 -2.50 -3.42
N LEU A 140 1.45 -1.95 -3.13
CA LEU A 140 0.18 -2.66 -3.30
C LEU A 140 -0.05 -3.07 -4.76
N SER A 141 0.19 -2.15 -5.71
CA SER A 141 -0.03 -2.41 -7.13
C SER A 141 0.84 -3.55 -7.65
N THR A 142 2.08 -3.69 -7.15
CA THR A 142 2.94 -4.82 -7.51
C THR A 142 2.42 -6.15 -6.95
N ILE A 143 1.82 -6.15 -5.76
CA ILE A 143 1.17 -7.33 -5.19
C ILE A 143 -0.04 -7.74 -6.06
N LEU A 144 -0.89 -6.75 -6.42
CA LEU A 144 -2.06 -7.00 -7.25
C LEU A 144 -1.69 -7.55 -8.62
N ASN A 145 -0.66 -6.99 -9.26
CA ASN A 145 -0.13 -7.48 -10.54
C ASN A 145 0.41 -8.92 -10.46
N TYR A 146 1.04 -9.29 -9.35
CA TYR A 146 1.56 -10.67 -9.18
C TYR A 146 0.44 -11.72 -9.22
N TYR A 147 -0.70 -11.41 -8.59
CA TYR A 147 -1.84 -12.33 -8.55
C TYR A 147 -2.80 -12.18 -9.73
N ASP A 148 -2.74 -11.05 -10.43
CA ASP A 148 -3.56 -10.75 -11.60
C ASP A 148 -2.71 -9.97 -12.62
N ILE A 149 -2.13 -10.68 -13.59
CA ILE A 149 -1.22 -10.10 -14.58
C ILE A 149 -1.86 -9.01 -15.45
N SER A 150 -3.19 -8.94 -15.51
CA SER A 150 -3.90 -7.87 -16.21
C SER A 150 -3.85 -6.53 -15.48
N TYR A 151 -3.48 -6.53 -14.18
CA TYR A 151 -3.28 -5.32 -13.41
C TYR A 151 -1.98 -4.63 -13.85
N GLY A 152 -2.10 -3.57 -14.60
CA GLY A 152 -0.98 -2.83 -15.21
C GLY A 152 -0.96 -1.35 -14.84
N CYS A 153 -0.43 -0.55 -15.77
CA CYS A 153 -0.31 0.90 -15.60
C CYS A 153 -1.68 1.58 -15.43
N ASP A 154 -2.67 1.18 -16.21
CA ASP A 154 -4.00 1.81 -16.17
C ASP A 154 -4.68 1.60 -14.83
N GLU A 155 -4.63 0.38 -14.26
CA GLU A 155 -5.16 0.09 -12.94
C GLU A 155 -4.38 0.83 -11.83
N PHE A 156 -3.06 0.91 -11.96
CA PHE A 156 -2.24 1.71 -11.05
C PHE A 156 -2.63 3.19 -11.09
N LEU A 157 -2.81 3.77 -12.28
CA LEU A 157 -3.21 5.16 -12.45
C LEU A 157 -4.63 5.41 -11.95
N ARG A 158 -5.55 4.43 -12.07
CA ARG A 158 -6.91 4.51 -11.55
C ARG A 158 -6.93 4.72 -10.03
N ILE A 159 -6.02 4.05 -9.30
CA ILE A 159 -6.00 4.13 -7.83
C ILE A 159 -4.98 5.14 -7.30
N ILE A 160 -4.23 5.84 -8.16
CA ILE A 160 -3.08 6.67 -7.74
C ILE A 160 -3.47 7.75 -6.72
N ASP A 161 -4.69 8.25 -6.81
CA ASP A 161 -5.22 9.31 -5.96
C ASP A 161 -6.14 8.79 -4.83
N TRP A 162 -6.28 7.47 -4.68
CA TRP A 162 -7.11 6.88 -3.66
C TRP A 162 -6.35 6.71 -2.34
N MET A 163 -6.62 7.58 -1.36
CA MET A 163 -5.92 7.63 -0.08
C MET A 163 -6.86 8.05 1.07
N PRO A 164 -7.24 7.11 1.99
CA PRO A 164 -6.87 5.69 2.02
C PRO A 164 -7.61 4.86 0.97
N TYR A 165 -7.08 3.64 0.72
CA TYR A 165 -7.74 2.64 -0.10
C TYR A 165 -7.64 1.27 0.56
N ILE A 166 -8.75 0.54 0.63
CA ILE A 166 -8.84 -0.79 1.25
C ILE A 166 -9.30 -1.82 0.21
N ILE A 167 -8.49 -2.83 0.02
CA ILE A 167 -8.81 -4.00 -0.80
C ILE A 167 -8.65 -5.28 0.02
N GLU A 168 -9.64 -6.15 -0.05
CA GLU A 168 -9.63 -7.49 0.51
C GLU A 168 -9.11 -8.48 -0.51
N MET A 169 -8.21 -9.36 -0.10
CA MET A 169 -7.78 -10.53 -0.87
C MET A 169 -7.94 -11.79 -0.03
N ASN A 170 -8.50 -12.84 -0.64
CA ASN A 170 -8.76 -14.12 0.01
C ASN A 170 -7.84 -15.19 -0.56
N PHE A 171 -7.32 -16.07 0.33
CA PHE A 171 -6.33 -17.08 -0.01
C PHE A 171 -6.70 -18.45 0.58
N ASP A 172 -6.45 -19.51 -0.19
CA ASP A 172 -6.37 -20.88 0.31
C ASP A 172 -4.90 -21.33 0.32
N GLY A 173 -4.30 -21.41 1.52
CA GLY A 173 -2.84 -21.45 1.64
C GLY A 173 -2.21 -20.21 0.99
N ARG A 174 -1.36 -20.42 -0.04
CA ARG A 174 -0.79 -19.33 -0.85
C ARG A 174 -1.56 -19.06 -2.14
N GLN A 175 -2.57 -19.88 -2.44
CA GLN A 175 -3.36 -19.72 -3.66
C GLN A 175 -4.30 -18.54 -3.52
N PHE A 176 -4.18 -17.57 -4.42
CA PHE A 176 -5.12 -16.45 -4.54
C PHE A 176 -6.47 -16.95 -5.06
N MET A 177 -7.55 -16.58 -4.38
CA MET A 177 -8.90 -16.99 -4.72
C MET A 177 -9.71 -15.87 -5.36
N ASN A 178 -9.75 -14.71 -4.71
CA ASN A 178 -10.47 -13.53 -5.20
C ASN A 178 -10.01 -12.26 -4.47
N LYS A 179 -10.38 -11.10 -5.05
CA LYS A 179 -10.20 -9.78 -4.44
C LYS A 179 -11.49 -8.98 -4.49
N LYS A 180 -11.63 -8.04 -3.54
CA LYS A 180 -12.76 -7.10 -3.49
C LYS A 180 -12.28 -5.74 -2.99
N GLU A 181 -12.54 -4.70 -3.76
CA GLU A 181 -12.36 -3.31 -3.35
C GLU A 181 -13.50 -2.91 -2.40
N HIS A 182 -13.19 -2.20 -1.32
CA HIS A 182 -14.18 -1.84 -0.30
C HIS A 182 -14.34 -0.35 -0.10
N VAL A 183 -13.23 0.33 0.23
CA VAL A 183 -13.23 1.74 0.64
C VAL A 183 -12.12 2.45 -0.11
N TYR A 184 -12.43 3.63 -0.61
CA TYR A 184 -11.43 4.59 -1.08
C TYR A 184 -11.93 6.01 -0.89
N ILE A 185 -10.98 6.93 -0.71
CA ILE A 185 -11.22 8.37 -0.77
C ILE A 185 -10.35 8.92 -1.88
N GLU A 186 -10.98 9.46 -2.90
CA GLU A 186 -10.28 10.09 -4.01
C GLU A 186 -9.77 11.48 -3.58
N LYS A 187 -8.48 11.73 -3.79
CA LYS A 187 -7.81 12.98 -3.49
C LYS A 187 -7.39 13.67 -4.78
N GLU A 188 -7.60 14.96 -4.86
CA GLU A 188 -7.01 15.74 -5.96
C GLU A 188 -5.48 15.67 -5.87
N PHE A 189 -4.86 15.08 -6.88
CA PHE A 189 -3.41 15.05 -6.98
C PHE A 189 -2.89 16.44 -7.35
N LYS A 190 -2.43 17.20 -6.37
CA LYS A 190 -1.88 18.56 -6.55
C LYS A 190 -0.52 18.57 -7.28
N VAL A 191 -0.33 17.70 -8.28
CA VAL A 191 0.88 17.70 -9.14
C VAL A 191 0.89 18.91 -10.08
N LYS A 192 -0.27 19.51 -10.40
CA LYS A 192 -0.33 20.70 -11.24
C LYS A 192 0.42 21.92 -10.70
N ALA A 193 0.71 21.97 -9.40
CA ALA A 193 1.45 23.08 -8.79
C ALA A 193 2.98 23.03 -8.95
N ARG A 194 3.55 21.97 -9.54
CA ARG A 194 5.00 21.80 -9.75
C ARG A 194 5.47 22.01 -11.19
N ALA A 195 4.56 22.09 -12.15
CA ALA A 195 4.90 22.32 -13.55
C ALA A 195 5.09 23.82 -13.88
N ASP A 196 4.69 24.73 -12.97
CA ASP A 196 4.72 26.19 -13.20
C ASP A 196 5.72 26.92 -12.29
N LYS A 197 6.81 26.26 -11.88
CA LYS A 197 7.93 26.94 -11.20
C LYS A 197 9.27 26.50 -11.75
#